data_9025209b38ef785bb0b8d51a267aefa0
#
_entry.id   9025209b38ef785bb0b8d51a267aefa0
#
_cell.length_a   1.000
_cell.length_b   1.000
_cell.length_c   1.000
_cell.angle_alpha   90.00
_cell.angle_beta   90.00
_cell.angle_gamma   90.00
#
_symmetry.space_group_name_H-M   'P 1'
#
loop_
_entity.id
_entity.type
_entity.pdbx_description
1 polymer ?
#
loop_
_entity_poly.entity_id
_entity_poly.type
_entity_poly.pdbx_seq_one_letter_code
_entity_poly.pdbx_strand_id
1 'polypeptide(L)'
;MNFNEDEDLTIDNTALQNLLSEALAERLSNYDLAYICDCLSMGERVSYSNERVQEVIFEIADPDINGLVSKLDLNTLMDECKTIL
;
A
#
# COMPACT_ATOMS: atom_id res chain seq x y z
N MET A 1 16.06 2.29 16.48
CA MET A 1 16.04 1.09 15.64
C MET A 1 16.88 1.33 14.41
N ASN A 2 17.76 0.43 14.12
CA ASN A 2 18.60 0.56 12.95
C ASN A 2 17.96 -0.11 11.75
N PHE A 3 17.80 0.66 10.70
CA PHE A 3 17.41 0.09 9.43
C PHE A 3 18.60 -0.65 8.87
N ASN A 4 18.41 -1.89 8.55
CA ASN A 4 19.45 -2.64 7.88
C ASN A 4 19.31 -2.40 6.37
N GLU A 5 20.18 -1.59 5.82
CA GLU A 5 20.12 -1.22 4.41
C GLU A 5 20.35 -2.38 3.46
N ASP A 6 20.86 -3.48 3.98
CA ASP A 6 21.11 -4.68 3.18
C ASP A 6 19.93 -5.62 3.11
N GLU A 7 18.87 -5.34 3.86
CA GLU A 7 17.66 -6.16 3.84
C GLU A 7 16.66 -5.68 2.80
N ASP A 8 16.16 -6.62 2.02
CA ASP A 8 15.05 -6.35 1.10
C ASP A 8 13.74 -6.36 1.88
N LEU A 9 12.87 -5.42 1.54
CA LEU A 9 11.53 -5.36 2.09
C LEU A 9 10.57 -6.01 1.11
N THR A 10 9.81 -6.99 1.58
CA THR A 10 8.77 -7.63 0.76
C THR A 10 7.41 -7.19 1.26
N ILE A 11 6.61 -6.64 0.36
CA ILE A 11 5.23 -6.24 0.64
C ILE A 11 4.35 -7.40 0.20
N ASP A 12 3.77 -8.07 1.17
CA ASP A 12 2.84 -9.16 0.92
C ASP A 12 1.40 -8.69 1.14
N ASN A 13 0.48 -9.59 0.95
CA ASN A 13 -0.94 -9.31 1.12
C ASN A 13 -1.25 -8.85 2.55
N THR A 14 -0.59 -9.43 3.55
CA THR A 14 -0.78 -9.05 4.95
C THR A 14 -0.33 -7.61 5.20
N ALA A 15 0.82 -7.22 4.65
CA ALA A 15 1.31 -5.85 4.76
C ALA A 15 0.35 -4.86 4.10
N LEU A 16 -0.17 -5.20 2.92
CA LEU A 16 -1.16 -4.36 2.24
C LEU A 16 -2.44 -4.23 3.06
N GLN A 17 -2.94 -5.33 3.61
CA GLN A 17 -4.12 -5.29 4.47
C GLN A 17 -3.90 -4.40 5.69
N ASN A 18 -2.72 -4.44 6.29
CA ASN A 18 -2.41 -3.60 7.44
C ASN A 18 -2.43 -2.12 7.07
N LEU A 19 -1.89 -1.74 5.93
CA LEU A 19 -1.93 -0.35 5.46
C LEU A 19 -3.36 0.10 5.22
N LEU A 20 -4.15 -0.71 4.55
CA LEU A 20 -5.55 -0.40 4.27
C LEU A 20 -6.35 -0.29 5.57
N SER A 21 -6.09 -1.18 6.52
CA SER A 21 -6.76 -1.17 7.82
C SER A 21 -6.47 0.11 8.60
N GLU A 22 -5.22 0.57 8.60
CA GLU A 22 -4.86 1.82 9.26
C GLU A 22 -5.56 3.02 8.64
N ALA A 23 -5.68 3.03 7.31
CA ALA A 23 -6.39 4.09 6.61
C ALA A 23 -7.90 4.05 6.89
N LEU A 24 -8.48 2.86 6.91
CA LEU A 24 -9.90 2.68 7.21
C LEU A 24 -10.24 3.06 8.65
N ALA A 25 -9.32 2.83 9.58
CA ALA A 25 -9.47 3.23 10.97
C ALA A 25 -9.20 4.71 11.20
N GLU A 26 -8.90 5.44 10.13
CA GLU A 26 -8.61 6.88 10.15
C GLU A 26 -7.36 7.25 10.95
N ARG A 27 -6.45 6.29 11.14
CA ARG A 27 -5.13 6.56 11.73
C ARG A 27 -4.18 7.15 10.71
N LEU A 28 -4.41 6.89 9.43
CA LEU A 28 -3.70 7.49 8.32
C LEU A 28 -4.70 8.25 7.46
N SER A 29 -4.35 9.47 7.08
CA SER A 29 -5.13 10.19 6.08
C SER A 29 -4.87 9.59 4.70
N ASN A 30 -5.71 9.93 3.72
CA ASN A 30 -5.49 9.47 2.36
C ASN A 30 -4.18 10.03 1.79
N TYR A 31 -3.78 11.22 2.22
CA TYR A 31 -2.50 11.80 1.84
C TYR A 31 -1.32 11.01 2.43
N ASP A 32 -1.44 10.64 3.70
CA ASP A 32 -0.40 9.83 4.37
C ASP A 32 -0.24 8.49 3.69
N LEU A 33 -1.36 7.86 3.36
CA LEU A 33 -1.35 6.57 2.67
C LEU A 33 -0.67 6.69 1.30
N ALA A 34 -1.03 7.73 0.53
CA ALA A 34 -0.42 7.97 -0.77
C ALA A 34 1.08 8.21 -0.64
N TYR A 35 1.50 8.97 0.37
CA TYR A 35 2.91 9.23 0.62
C TYR A 35 3.68 7.95 0.93
N ILE A 36 3.13 7.11 1.80
CA ILE A 36 3.76 5.83 2.16
C ILE A 36 3.91 4.96 0.92
N CYS A 37 2.85 4.84 0.13
CA CYS A 37 2.88 4.03 -1.09
C CYS A 37 3.86 4.58 -2.11
N ASP A 38 3.95 5.90 -2.22
CA ASP A 38 4.92 6.54 -3.11
C ASP A 38 6.35 6.19 -2.69
N CYS A 39 6.65 6.27 -1.40
CA CYS A 39 7.95 5.87 -0.88
C CYS A 39 8.27 4.40 -1.18
N LEU A 40 7.28 3.52 -1.02
CA LEU A 40 7.45 2.11 -1.32
C LEU A 40 7.71 1.88 -2.81
N SER A 41 6.99 2.61 -3.68
CA SER A 41 7.12 2.45 -5.13
C SER A 41 8.49 2.88 -5.65
N MET A 42 9.15 3.78 -4.94
CA MET A 42 10.48 4.28 -5.31
C MET A 42 11.62 3.48 -4.67
N GLY A 43 11.31 2.58 -3.75
CA GLY A 43 12.33 1.81 -3.04
C GLY A 43 13.01 0.78 -3.93
N GLU A 44 14.34 0.82 -4.00
CA GLU A 44 15.11 -0.11 -4.84
C GLU A 44 15.09 -1.53 -4.30
N ARG A 45 14.91 -1.68 -3.01
CA ARG A 45 14.93 -2.99 -2.33
C ARG A 45 13.54 -3.42 -1.88
N VAL A 46 12.50 -2.84 -2.47
CA VAL A 46 11.14 -3.22 -2.18
C VAL A 46 10.65 -4.20 -3.24
N SER A 47 10.18 -5.34 -2.79
CA SER A 47 9.60 -6.36 -3.66
C SER A 47 8.14 -6.56 -3.28
N TYR A 48 7.40 -7.22 -4.13
CA TYR A 48 5.99 -7.49 -3.91
C TYR A 48 5.73 -8.99 -4.09
N SER A 49 4.92 -9.56 -3.22
CA SER A 49 4.65 -10.99 -3.24
C SER A 49 3.86 -11.42 -4.48
N ASN A 50 3.09 -10.50 -5.05
CA ASN A 50 2.38 -10.76 -6.30
C ASN A 50 2.11 -9.44 -7.04
N GLU A 51 1.72 -9.55 -8.31
CA GLU A 51 1.50 -8.39 -9.16
C GLU A 51 0.35 -7.51 -8.68
N ARG A 52 -0.68 -8.11 -8.10
CA ARG A 52 -1.85 -7.33 -7.66
C ARG A 52 -1.50 -6.42 -6.49
N VAL A 53 -0.69 -6.91 -5.55
CA VAL A 53 -0.19 -6.07 -4.45
C VAL A 53 0.59 -4.89 -5.00
N GLN A 54 1.47 -5.15 -5.96
CA GLN A 54 2.25 -4.10 -6.60
C GLN A 54 1.36 -3.06 -7.29
N GLU A 55 0.38 -3.52 -8.05
CA GLU A 55 -0.55 -2.62 -8.73
C GLU A 55 -1.30 -1.72 -7.77
N VAL A 56 -1.79 -2.28 -6.67
CA VAL A 56 -2.54 -1.51 -5.67
C VAL A 56 -1.64 -0.44 -5.04
N ILE A 57 -0.41 -0.81 -4.68
CA ILE A 57 0.53 0.16 -4.11
C ILE A 57 0.79 1.30 -5.10
N PHE A 58 1.01 0.97 -6.37
CA PHE A 58 1.32 1.98 -7.39
C PHE A 58 0.11 2.87 -7.69
N GLU A 59 -1.09 2.32 -7.69
CA GLU A 59 -2.32 3.10 -7.88
C GLU A 59 -2.50 4.13 -6.76
N ILE A 60 -2.32 3.71 -5.52
CA ILE A 60 -2.45 4.60 -4.36
C ILE A 60 -1.32 5.65 -4.35
N ALA A 61 -0.15 5.28 -4.82
CA ALA A 61 1.02 6.15 -4.83
C ALA A 61 0.90 7.33 -5.78
N ASP A 62 -0.04 7.29 -6.72
CA ASP A 62 -0.15 8.29 -7.77
C ASP A 62 -1.52 8.97 -7.77
N PRO A 63 -1.78 9.85 -6.79
CA PRO A 63 -3.06 10.54 -6.70
C PRO A 63 -3.26 11.58 -7.82
N ASP A 64 -2.21 12.03 -8.46
CA ASP A 64 -2.32 13.00 -9.56
C ASP A 64 -3.00 12.39 -10.78
N ILE A 65 -2.79 11.09 -10.99
CA ILE A 65 -3.41 10.38 -12.12
C ILE A 65 -4.71 9.72 -11.70
N ASN A 66 -4.70 9.04 -10.55
CA ASN A 66 -5.81 8.20 -10.12
C ASN A 66 -6.75 8.86 -9.11
N GLY A 67 -6.37 10.05 -8.59
CA GLY A 67 -7.07 10.69 -7.50
C GLY A 67 -6.77 10.04 -6.15
N LEU A 68 -7.13 10.75 -5.08
CA LEU A 68 -6.96 10.19 -3.75
C LEU A 68 -7.96 9.06 -3.53
N VAL A 69 -7.50 8.01 -2.88
CA VAL A 69 -8.32 6.85 -2.56
C VAL A 69 -9.43 7.26 -1.59
N SER A 70 -10.67 6.93 -1.92
CA SER A 70 -11.81 7.17 -1.04
C SER A 70 -11.95 6.02 -0.04
N LYS A 71 -12.78 6.23 0.98
CA LYS A 71 -13.08 5.18 1.95
C LYS A 71 -13.74 3.97 1.28
N LEU A 72 -14.59 4.22 0.29
CA LEU A 72 -15.22 3.17 -0.48
C LEU A 72 -14.20 2.35 -1.27
N ASP A 73 -13.24 3.02 -1.87
CA ASP A 73 -12.15 2.34 -2.59
C ASP A 73 -11.31 1.49 -1.64
N LEU A 74 -11.02 2.00 -0.44
CA LEU A 74 -10.27 1.25 0.56
C LEU A 74 -11.01 -0.03 0.98
N ASN A 75 -12.33 0.05 1.16
CA ASN A 75 -13.14 -1.12 1.48
C ASN A 75 -13.11 -2.14 0.35
N THR A 76 -13.21 -1.69 -0.89
CA THR A 76 -13.16 -2.55 -2.06
C THR A 76 -11.81 -3.26 -2.16
N LEU A 77 -10.73 -2.53 -1.96
CA LEU A 77 -9.38 -3.10 -1.99
C LEU A 77 -9.17 -4.10 -0.85
N MET A 78 -9.69 -3.80 0.34
CA MET A 78 -9.58 -4.71 1.48
C MET A 78 -10.34 -6.01 1.20
N ASP A 79 -11.54 -5.94 0.63
CA ASP A 79 -12.30 -7.12 0.26
C ASP A 79 -11.56 -7.95 -0.78
N GLU A 80 -10.97 -7.30 -1.76
CA GLU A 80 -10.15 -7.97 -2.77
C GLU A 80 -8.99 -8.72 -2.13
N CYS A 81 -8.29 -8.08 -1.19
CA CYS A 81 -7.20 -8.71 -0.48
C CYS A 81 -7.63 -9.96 0.28
N LYS A 82 -8.81 -9.92 0.89
CA LYS A 82 -9.32 -11.04 1.68
C LYS A 82 -9.83 -12.21 0.84
N THR A 83 -10.34 -11.93 -0.35
CA THR A 83 -10.99 -12.96 -1.17
C THR A 83 -10.11 -13.52 -2.28
N ILE A 84 -9.26 -12.68 -2.87
CA ILE A 84 -8.50 -13.06 -4.06
C ILE A 84 -7.05 -13.32 -3.72
N LEU A 85 -6.50 -12.50 -2.87
CA LEU A 85 -5.12 -12.60 -2.47
C LEU A 85 -4.95 -13.42 -1.21
#